data_68d834dcd06707a6909e089b1b4c5e41
#
_entry.id   68d834dcd06707a6909e089b1b4c5e41
#
_cell.length_a   1.000
_cell.length_b   1.000
_cell.length_c   1.000
_cell.angle_alpha   90.00
_cell.angle_beta   90.00
_cell.angle_gamma   90.00
#
_symmetry.space_group_name_H-M   'P 1'
#
loop_
_entity.id
_entity.type
_entity.pdbx_description
1 polymer ?
#
loop_
_entity_poly.entity_id
_entity_poly.type
_entity_poly.pdbx_seq_one_letter_code
_entity_poly.pdbx_strand_id
1 'polypeptide(L)'
;KRAQNSDSYKIQTGDIKSLNTRSIKNMDPEFEGGFNITSVTNSDGSPLSFTINQTMMRINLSKPLLPKESFEFNIDWWYNINDRLEIGGRSGYEYFEDDQNYLYTIAQFFPRMCVYNDTEGWQNKQFLGTGEFTLPFGDYDVKISVPTDHIVAATGELVNAKEILSSEQIERLEKAKNSEKEPVFIVNEKEAIKNEKGVKKGIKIWHYKAENVRDFGWASSRKFIWDAMIVRQPSKDVLAMSFYPKEGNPLWEQYSTKVVAHTLKCYSKYTFDYPYPVAISVHTKWIGMEYPMICFN
;
A
#
# COMPACT_ATOMS: atom_id res chain seq x y z
N LYS A 1 -9.46 5.42 -18.89
CA LYS A 1 -10.24 5.03 -20.11
C LYS A 1 -9.30 4.26 -21.03
N ARG A 2 -9.81 3.19 -21.70
CA ARG A 2 -9.02 2.35 -22.61
C ARG A 2 -8.94 2.96 -24.00
N ALA A 3 -7.81 2.78 -24.69
CA ALA A 3 -7.69 3.20 -26.07
C ALA A 3 -8.56 2.29 -26.96
N GLN A 4 -9.59 2.83 -27.59
CA GLN A 4 -10.55 2.06 -28.41
C GLN A 4 -9.92 1.31 -29.59
N ASN A 5 -8.75 1.76 -30.03
CA ASN A 5 -8.02 1.16 -31.17
C ASN A 5 -6.82 0.29 -30.72
N SER A 6 -6.65 0.03 -29.41
CA SER A 6 -5.57 -0.83 -28.93
C SER A 6 -5.92 -2.30 -29.15
N ASP A 7 -4.92 -3.15 -29.36
CA ASP A 7 -5.12 -4.60 -29.45
C ASP A 7 -5.73 -5.15 -28.15
N SER A 8 -5.38 -4.54 -27.02
CA SER A 8 -5.97 -4.84 -25.71
C SER A 8 -7.49 -4.58 -25.66
N TYR A 9 -7.95 -3.50 -26.29
CA TYR A 9 -9.38 -3.21 -26.40
C TYR A 9 -10.08 -4.24 -27.29
N LYS A 10 -9.50 -4.58 -28.43
CA LYS A 10 -10.05 -5.59 -29.37
C LYS A 10 -10.15 -6.98 -28.74
N ILE A 11 -9.16 -7.39 -27.96
CA ILE A 11 -9.17 -8.68 -27.26
C ILE A 11 -10.29 -8.73 -26.21
N GLN A 12 -10.60 -7.62 -25.57
CA GLN A 12 -11.63 -7.58 -24.52
C GLN A 12 -13.06 -7.34 -25.02
N THR A 13 -13.21 -6.76 -26.19
CA THR A 13 -14.54 -6.56 -26.81
C THR A 13 -15.08 -7.79 -27.51
N GLY A 14 -14.27 -8.83 -27.66
CA GLY A 14 -14.77 -10.15 -28.02
C GLY A 14 -15.71 -10.66 -26.92
N ASP A 15 -17.02 -10.74 -27.22
CA ASP A 15 -18.05 -11.30 -26.35
C ASP A 15 -18.15 -10.68 -24.94
N ILE A 16 -18.54 -9.43 -24.81
CA ILE A 16 -19.12 -8.91 -23.57
C ILE A 16 -20.46 -9.63 -23.36
N LYS A 17 -20.40 -10.84 -22.82
CA LYS A 17 -21.60 -11.66 -22.58
C LYS A 17 -22.46 -11.17 -21.41
N SER A 18 -21.91 -10.33 -20.52
CA SER A 18 -22.69 -9.69 -19.46
C SER A 18 -21.98 -8.45 -18.94
N LEU A 19 -22.54 -7.28 -19.14
CA LEU A 19 -22.29 -6.13 -18.31
C LEU A 19 -22.99 -6.39 -16.97
N ASN A 20 -22.21 -6.52 -15.89
CA ASN A 20 -22.77 -6.61 -14.57
C ASN A 20 -23.41 -5.25 -14.23
N THR A 21 -24.76 -5.23 -14.22
CA THR A 21 -25.54 -4.02 -13.91
C THR A 21 -25.21 -3.44 -12.55
N ARG A 22 -24.73 -4.26 -11.62
CA ARG A 22 -24.25 -3.78 -10.31
C ARG A 22 -22.99 -2.94 -10.44
N SER A 23 -22.06 -3.32 -11.32
CA SER A 23 -20.85 -2.53 -11.60
C SER A 23 -21.17 -1.19 -12.23
N ILE A 24 -22.20 -1.12 -13.08
CA ILE A 24 -22.63 0.13 -13.70
C ILE A 24 -23.30 1.05 -12.67
N LYS A 25 -24.13 0.49 -11.79
CA LYS A 25 -24.80 1.26 -10.74
C LYS A 25 -23.81 1.83 -9.69
N ASN A 26 -22.68 1.17 -9.50
CA ASN A 26 -21.63 1.60 -8.56
C ASN A 26 -20.58 2.50 -9.23
N MET A 27 -20.73 2.85 -10.51
CA MET A 27 -19.87 3.85 -11.13
C MET A 27 -20.38 5.23 -10.76
N ASP A 28 -19.58 5.99 -10.04
CA ASP A 28 -19.82 7.41 -9.85
C ASP A 28 -19.33 8.16 -11.10
N PRO A 29 -20.24 8.65 -11.97
CA PRO A 29 -19.86 9.34 -13.20
C PRO A 29 -19.17 10.69 -12.93
N GLU A 30 -19.34 11.25 -11.73
CA GLU A 30 -18.78 12.56 -11.33
C GLU A 30 -17.43 12.42 -10.63
N PHE A 31 -17.01 11.19 -10.25
CA PHE A 31 -15.72 10.98 -9.60
C PHE A 31 -14.57 11.15 -10.59
N GLU A 32 -13.75 12.15 -10.37
CA GLU A 32 -12.52 12.40 -11.13
C GLU A 32 -11.38 11.52 -10.60
N GLY A 33 -11.24 10.33 -11.17
CA GLY A 33 -10.16 9.40 -10.89
C GLY A 33 -8.97 9.55 -11.83
N GLY A 34 -7.88 8.86 -11.51
CA GLY A 34 -6.64 8.85 -12.28
C GLY A 34 -5.59 9.83 -11.76
N PHE A 35 -4.38 9.70 -12.29
CA PHE A 35 -3.26 10.55 -11.89
C PHE A 35 -3.25 11.86 -12.67
N ASN A 36 -3.14 12.97 -11.95
CA ASN A 36 -2.89 14.29 -12.52
C ASN A 36 -1.38 14.56 -12.42
N ILE A 37 -0.68 14.38 -13.52
CA ILE A 37 0.77 14.61 -13.60
C ILE A 37 1.01 16.10 -13.70
N THR A 38 1.72 16.69 -12.75
CA THR A 38 2.02 18.12 -12.70
C THR A 38 3.40 18.45 -13.26
N SER A 39 4.38 17.56 -13.06
CA SER A 39 5.69 17.72 -13.66
C SER A 39 6.40 16.37 -13.89
N VAL A 40 7.29 16.34 -14.88
CA VAL A 40 8.28 15.27 -15.10
C VAL A 40 9.61 15.93 -15.42
N THR A 41 10.62 15.69 -14.59
CA THR A 41 11.91 16.37 -14.71
C THR A 41 13.09 15.42 -14.55
N ASN A 42 14.23 15.80 -15.11
CA ASN A 42 15.52 15.20 -14.80
C ASN A 42 15.91 15.47 -13.33
N SER A 43 16.97 14.84 -12.86
CA SER A 43 17.54 15.08 -11.52
C SER A 43 18.02 16.52 -11.30
N ASP A 44 18.37 17.25 -12.36
CA ASP A 44 18.75 18.67 -12.32
C ASP A 44 17.54 19.64 -12.36
N GLY A 45 16.32 19.12 -12.41
CA GLY A 45 15.09 19.90 -12.48
C GLY A 45 14.68 20.33 -13.90
N SER A 46 15.47 20.04 -14.94
CA SER A 46 15.09 20.32 -16.32
C SER A 46 13.93 19.44 -16.78
N PRO A 47 12.95 19.98 -17.56
CA PRO A 47 11.78 19.23 -17.95
C PRO A 47 12.10 18.08 -18.90
N LEU A 48 11.43 16.95 -18.71
CA LEU A 48 11.41 15.81 -19.62
C LEU A 48 10.14 15.81 -20.45
N SER A 49 10.25 15.57 -21.74
CA SER A 49 9.08 15.40 -22.57
C SER A 49 8.45 14.03 -22.35
N PHE A 50 7.14 13.99 -22.22
CA PHE A 50 6.39 12.76 -22.06
C PHE A 50 5.09 12.78 -22.85
N THR A 51 4.54 11.60 -23.09
CA THR A 51 3.26 11.41 -23.75
C THR A 51 2.41 10.44 -22.94
N ILE A 52 1.18 10.84 -22.60
CA ILE A 52 0.22 9.98 -21.93
C ILE A 52 -0.77 9.43 -22.97
N ASN A 53 -0.82 8.12 -23.05
CA ASN A 53 -1.84 7.40 -23.82
C ASN A 53 -2.68 6.58 -22.84
N GLN A 54 -3.75 7.17 -22.34
CA GLN A 54 -4.68 6.60 -21.36
C GLN A 54 -4.00 6.15 -20.07
N THR A 55 -3.70 4.86 -19.89
CA THR A 55 -3.07 4.33 -18.68
C THR A 55 -1.55 4.18 -18.79
N MET A 56 -0.99 4.54 -19.94
CA MET A 56 0.45 4.46 -20.19
C MET A 56 1.08 5.84 -20.38
N MET A 57 2.18 6.09 -19.68
CA MET A 57 3.02 7.27 -19.89
C MET A 57 4.37 6.83 -20.45
N ARG A 58 4.77 7.46 -21.56
CA ARG A 58 6.09 7.31 -22.15
C ARG A 58 6.90 8.57 -21.88
N ILE A 59 8.04 8.41 -21.22
CA ILE A 59 9.03 9.48 -21.02
C ILE A 59 10.10 9.35 -22.12
N ASN A 60 10.41 10.44 -22.80
CA ASN A 60 11.43 10.48 -23.84
C ASN A 60 12.76 10.87 -23.21
N LEU A 61 13.71 9.96 -23.18
CA LEU A 61 15.06 10.23 -22.71
C LEU A 61 15.85 11.00 -23.78
N SER A 62 16.69 11.93 -23.37
CA SER A 62 17.59 12.69 -24.29
C SER A 62 18.65 11.81 -24.94
N LYS A 63 19.03 10.73 -24.28
CA LYS A 63 20.00 9.71 -24.76
C LYS A 63 19.48 8.32 -24.42
N PRO A 64 19.78 7.29 -25.21
CA PRO A 64 19.53 5.91 -24.83
C PRO A 64 20.26 5.56 -23.53
N LEU A 65 19.60 4.82 -22.63
CA LEU A 65 20.23 4.26 -21.43
C LEU A 65 21.06 3.04 -21.86
N LEU A 66 22.37 3.10 -21.68
CA LEU A 66 23.28 2.01 -22.03
C LEU A 66 23.38 0.97 -20.92
N PRO A 67 23.85 -0.26 -21.21
CA PRO A 67 24.05 -1.28 -20.19
C PRO A 67 24.94 -0.77 -19.04
N LYS A 68 24.50 -1.04 -17.79
CA LYS A 68 25.14 -0.61 -16.53
C LYS A 68 25.03 0.89 -16.22
N GLU A 69 24.31 1.66 -17.02
CA GLU A 69 23.97 3.03 -16.67
C GLU A 69 22.69 3.10 -15.83
N SER A 70 22.54 4.16 -15.07
CA SER A 70 21.33 4.54 -14.35
C SER A 70 20.80 5.88 -14.87
N PHE A 71 19.50 6.04 -14.79
CA PHE A 71 18.82 7.29 -15.12
C PHE A 71 17.90 7.68 -13.97
N GLU A 72 18.00 8.91 -13.52
CA GLU A 72 17.19 9.47 -12.44
C GLU A 72 16.26 10.53 -12.99
N PHE A 73 15.01 10.49 -12.57
CA PHE A 73 14.00 11.48 -12.92
C PHE A 73 12.97 11.63 -11.80
N ASN A 74 12.26 12.74 -11.81
CA ASN A 74 11.22 13.06 -10.85
C ASN A 74 9.87 13.14 -11.55
N ILE A 75 8.82 12.72 -10.86
CA ILE A 75 7.44 12.90 -11.26
C ILE A 75 6.69 13.51 -10.08
N ASP A 76 5.96 14.60 -10.32
CA ASP A 76 5.00 15.15 -9.37
C ASP A 76 3.60 14.85 -9.86
N TRP A 77 2.77 14.30 -8.97
CA TRP A 77 1.38 13.96 -9.29
C TRP A 77 0.48 14.08 -8.07
N TRP A 78 -0.79 14.13 -8.34
CA TRP A 78 -1.84 13.99 -7.33
C TRP A 78 -3.02 13.21 -7.90
N TYR A 79 -3.89 12.71 -7.04
CA TYR A 79 -5.14 12.05 -7.40
C TYR A 79 -6.15 12.15 -6.27
N ASN A 80 -7.44 12.02 -6.62
CA ASN A 80 -8.52 11.99 -5.64
C ASN A 80 -8.63 10.60 -5.02
N ILE A 81 -8.66 10.53 -3.69
CA ILE A 81 -8.88 9.28 -2.95
C ILE A 81 -10.39 9.02 -2.92
N ASN A 82 -10.81 7.89 -3.48
CA ASN A 82 -12.22 7.51 -3.58
C ASN A 82 -12.77 6.91 -2.30
N ASP A 83 -14.09 7.02 -2.12
CA ASP A 83 -14.82 6.14 -1.22
C ASP A 83 -14.77 4.71 -1.78
N ARG A 84 -14.09 3.82 -1.06
CA ARG A 84 -13.87 2.46 -1.53
C ARG A 84 -15.14 1.60 -1.44
N LEU A 85 -16.04 1.91 -0.51
CA LEU A 85 -17.28 1.16 -0.34
C LEU A 85 -18.32 1.51 -1.40
N GLU A 86 -18.28 2.74 -1.92
CA GLU A 86 -19.17 3.20 -2.98
C GLU A 86 -18.63 2.92 -4.38
N ILE A 87 -17.39 3.36 -4.65
CA ILE A 87 -16.78 3.27 -5.99
C ILE A 87 -16.11 1.90 -6.21
N GLY A 88 -15.65 1.27 -5.13
CA GLY A 88 -14.91 0.01 -5.19
C GLY A 88 -13.41 0.22 -5.43
N GLY A 89 -12.73 -0.87 -5.77
CA GLY A 89 -11.28 -0.88 -6.00
C GLY A 89 -10.49 -1.36 -4.78
N ARG A 90 -9.16 -1.39 -4.94
CA ARG A 90 -8.22 -1.88 -3.92
C ARG A 90 -7.60 -0.76 -3.10
N SER A 91 -7.95 0.49 -3.39
CA SER A 91 -7.43 1.69 -2.74
C SER A 91 -8.56 2.68 -2.52
N GLY A 92 -8.50 3.43 -1.45
CA GLY A 92 -9.50 4.42 -1.10
C GLY A 92 -9.64 4.61 0.41
N TYR A 93 -10.75 5.17 0.83
CA TYR A 93 -11.06 5.31 2.24
C TYR A 93 -12.35 4.57 2.62
N GLU A 94 -12.49 4.32 3.91
CA GLU A 94 -13.71 3.93 4.59
C GLU A 94 -14.07 5.03 5.59
N TYR A 95 -15.33 5.42 5.63
CA TYR A 95 -15.84 6.41 6.57
C TYR A 95 -16.63 5.73 7.68
N PHE A 96 -16.37 6.15 8.92
CA PHE A 96 -17.05 5.67 10.14
C PHE A 96 -17.94 6.81 10.65
N GLU A 97 -19.24 6.68 10.46
CA GLU A 97 -20.23 7.72 10.79
C GLU A 97 -20.30 8.02 12.30
N ASP A 98 -20.16 6.99 13.15
CA ASP A 98 -20.33 7.11 14.60
C ASP A 98 -19.32 8.06 15.26
N ASP A 99 -18.11 8.13 14.71
CA ASP A 99 -17.04 8.97 15.26
C ASP A 99 -16.43 9.92 14.22
N GLN A 100 -17.01 9.98 13.00
CA GLN A 100 -16.62 10.85 11.90
C GLN A 100 -15.13 10.71 11.51
N ASN A 101 -14.61 9.50 11.56
CA ASN A 101 -13.23 9.20 11.21
C ASN A 101 -13.13 8.40 9.92
N TYR A 102 -11.92 8.41 9.37
CA TYR A 102 -11.57 7.72 8.15
C TYR A 102 -10.50 6.68 8.39
N LEU A 103 -10.58 5.59 7.64
CA LEU A 103 -9.51 4.62 7.48
C LEU A 103 -9.12 4.61 6.01
N TYR A 104 -7.86 4.92 5.72
CA TYR A 104 -7.30 4.93 4.38
C TYR A 104 -6.52 3.65 4.14
N THR A 105 -6.80 2.98 3.02
CA THR A 105 -5.96 1.92 2.46
C THR A 105 -5.48 2.39 1.09
N ILE A 106 -4.18 2.52 0.94
CA ILE A 106 -3.59 3.16 -0.22
C ILE A 106 -2.63 2.19 -0.90
N ALA A 107 -2.95 1.85 -2.13
CA ALA A 107 -2.16 1.01 -2.99
C ALA A 107 -2.28 1.48 -4.43
N GLN A 108 -1.32 1.11 -5.28
CA GLN A 108 -1.33 1.51 -6.70
C GLN A 108 -1.45 3.04 -6.87
N PHE A 109 -0.81 3.79 -5.98
CA PHE A 109 -0.99 5.23 -5.80
C PHE A 109 0.07 6.07 -6.50
N PHE A 110 1.01 5.45 -7.18
CA PHE A 110 2.11 6.11 -7.89
C PHE A 110 2.28 5.56 -9.30
N PRO A 111 2.81 6.33 -10.26
CA PRO A 111 3.20 5.83 -11.57
C PRO A 111 4.27 4.74 -11.44
N ARG A 112 4.04 3.57 -12.05
CA ARG A 112 4.92 2.40 -11.90
C ARG A 112 5.61 2.10 -13.21
N MET A 113 6.87 1.63 -13.12
CA MET A 113 7.62 1.20 -14.28
C MET A 113 6.98 -0.01 -14.95
N CYS A 114 6.86 0.01 -16.26
CA CYS A 114 6.52 -1.18 -17.03
C CYS A 114 7.64 -2.21 -16.94
N VAL A 115 7.29 -3.48 -16.92
CA VAL A 115 8.26 -4.56 -17.03
C VAL A 115 8.77 -4.64 -18.46
N TYR A 116 10.07 -4.85 -18.60
CA TYR A 116 10.70 -5.28 -19.83
C TYR A 116 11.18 -6.73 -19.68
N ASN A 117 10.85 -7.59 -20.62
CA ASN A 117 11.35 -8.95 -20.67
C ASN A 117 11.71 -9.34 -22.11
N ASP A 118 12.44 -10.45 -22.25
CA ASP A 118 12.94 -10.95 -23.53
C ASP A 118 11.87 -11.61 -24.41
N THR A 119 10.73 -11.97 -23.83
CA THR A 119 9.63 -12.63 -24.54
C THR A 119 8.73 -11.63 -25.26
N GLU A 120 8.35 -10.54 -24.59
CA GLU A 120 7.37 -9.57 -25.10
C GLU A 120 7.95 -8.14 -25.25
N GLY A 121 9.18 -7.89 -24.79
CA GLY A 121 9.73 -6.55 -24.68
C GLY A 121 9.05 -5.73 -23.59
N TRP A 122 8.72 -4.48 -23.85
CA TRP A 122 8.00 -3.63 -22.91
C TRP A 122 6.55 -4.06 -22.76
N GLN A 123 6.14 -4.40 -21.53
CA GLN A 123 4.75 -4.71 -21.21
C GLN A 123 3.97 -3.40 -21.00
N ASN A 124 3.67 -2.72 -22.09
CA ASN A 124 3.00 -1.42 -22.14
C ASN A 124 1.53 -1.51 -22.56
N LYS A 125 0.88 -2.64 -22.33
CA LYS A 125 -0.56 -2.80 -22.59
C LYS A 125 -1.36 -1.90 -21.65
N GLN A 126 -2.51 -1.43 -22.15
CA GLN A 126 -3.42 -0.63 -21.34
C GLN A 126 -3.98 -1.44 -20.17
N PHE A 127 -4.29 -0.77 -19.06
CA PHE A 127 -4.96 -1.42 -17.94
C PHE A 127 -6.34 -1.93 -18.36
N LEU A 128 -6.56 -3.23 -18.19
CA LEU A 128 -7.72 -3.92 -18.71
C LEU A 128 -8.84 -4.14 -17.67
N GLY A 129 -8.52 -4.01 -16.39
CA GLY A 129 -9.43 -4.33 -15.28
C GLY A 129 -9.58 -5.82 -15.01
N THR A 130 -9.02 -6.68 -15.85
CA THR A 130 -8.89 -8.13 -15.66
C THR A 130 -7.46 -8.52 -16.01
N GLY A 131 -6.89 -9.48 -15.29
CA GLY A 131 -5.47 -9.80 -15.38
C GLY A 131 -4.59 -8.79 -14.62
N GLU A 132 -3.53 -9.28 -14.08
CA GLU A 132 -2.59 -8.47 -13.29
C GLU A 132 -1.29 -8.25 -14.04
N PHE A 133 -0.71 -7.06 -13.86
CA PHE A 133 0.59 -6.77 -14.45
C PHE A 133 1.70 -7.27 -13.53
N THR A 134 2.71 -7.88 -14.13
CA THR A 134 3.99 -8.10 -13.46
C THR A 134 4.67 -6.76 -13.23
N LEU A 135 5.24 -6.57 -12.06
CA LEU A 135 6.01 -5.38 -11.69
C LEU A 135 7.48 -5.75 -11.52
N PRO A 136 8.42 -4.85 -11.87
CA PRO A 136 9.83 -5.07 -11.55
C PRO A 136 10.05 -4.99 -10.03
N PHE A 137 11.05 -5.72 -9.54
CA PHE A 137 11.53 -5.53 -8.18
C PHE A 137 12.31 -4.23 -8.06
N GLY A 138 12.23 -3.59 -6.91
CA GLY A 138 12.97 -2.38 -6.60
C GLY A 138 13.01 -2.10 -5.11
N ASP A 139 13.80 -1.11 -4.72
CA ASP A 139 13.89 -0.61 -3.36
C ASP A 139 13.04 0.65 -3.23
N TYR A 140 12.40 0.80 -2.07
CA TYR A 140 11.51 1.91 -1.78
C TYR A 140 11.98 2.65 -0.53
N ASP A 141 12.09 3.96 -0.65
CA ASP A 141 12.31 4.90 0.45
C ASP A 141 11.14 5.89 0.46
N VAL A 142 10.19 5.70 1.39
CA VAL A 142 8.88 6.36 1.33
C VAL A 142 8.61 7.15 2.59
N LYS A 143 8.33 8.44 2.44
CA LYS A 143 7.92 9.35 3.51
C LYS A 143 6.44 9.68 3.38
N ILE A 144 5.65 9.33 4.38
CA ILE A 144 4.19 9.49 4.41
C ILE A 144 3.84 10.58 5.41
N SER A 145 3.34 11.70 4.92
CA SER A 145 2.91 12.84 5.73
C SER A 145 1.43 12.74 6.03
N VAL A 146 1.08 12.59 7.30
CA VAL A 146 -0.31 12.45 7.77
C VAL A 146 -0.55 13.35 8.99
N PRO A 147 -1.82 13.61 9.39
CA PRO A 147 -2.11 14.28 10.64
C PRO A 147 -1.41 13.62 11.84
N THR A 148 -1.00 14.42 12.82
CA THR A 148 -0.17 13.98 13.96
C THR A 148 -0.81 12.84 14.79
N ASP A 149 -2.11 12.71 14.76
CA ASP A 149 -2.92 11.69 15.46
C ASP A 149 -3.18 10.43 14.64
N HIS A 150 -2.72 10.37 13.39
CA HIS A 150 -2.78 9.17 12.57
C HIS A 150 -1.66 8.18 12.93
N ILE A 151 -2.00 6.91 12.88
CA ILE A 151 -1.08 5.78 12.90
C ILE A 151 -0.98 5.23 11.48
N VAL A 152 0.21 4.88 11.04
CA VAL A 152 0.47 4.40 9.68
C VAL A 152 1.04 2.99 9.72
N ALA A 153 0.52 2.12 8.86
CA ALA A 153 1.08 0.82 8.50
C ALA A 153 1.54 0.89 7.03
N ALA A 154 2.71 0.35 6.70
CA ALA A 154 3.19 0.38 5.32
C ALA A 154 4.11 -0.79 5.00
N THR A 155 4.25 -1.10 3.72
CA THR A 155 5.31 -1.96 3.19
C THR A 155 6.67 -1.51 3.73
N GLY A 156 7.46 -2.44 4.28
CA GLY A 156 8.81 -2.16 4.77
C GLY A 156 8.91 -1.87 6.26
N GLU A 157 10.10 -1.47 6.67
CA GLU A 157 10.44 -1.16 8.06
C GLU A 157 10.28 0.31 8.36
N LEU A 158 9.70 0.62 9.52
CA LEU A 158 9.63 1.98 10.05
C LEU A 158 11.01 2.40 10.57
N VAL A 159 11.67 3.34 9.88
CA VAL A 159 13.05 3.72 10.17
C VAL A 159 13.19 4.90 11.13
N ASN A 160 12.14 5.70 11.32
CA ASN A 160 12.17 6.87 12.20
C ASN A 160 11.25 6.74 13.44
N ALA A 161 11.07 5.54 13.95
CA ALA A 161 10.19 5.27 15.10
C ALA A 161 10.48 6.20 16.30
N LYS A 162 11.76 6.48 16.59
CA LYS A 162 12.18 7.34 17.72
C LYS A 162 11.75 8.81 17.58
N GLU A 163 11.48 9.27 16.35
CA GLU A 163 11.07 10.65 16.08
C GLU A 163 9.56 10.84 16.20
N ILE A 164 8.78 9.77 15.96
CA ILE A 164 7.33 9.86 15.78
C ILE A 164 6.52 9.17 16.86
N LEU A 165 7.07 8.17 17.54
CA LEU A 165 6.41 7.44 18.61
C LEU A 165 6.72 8.05 19.98
N SER A 166 5.82 7.88 20.95
CA SER A 166 6.11 8.25 22.34
C SER A 166 7.12 7.28 22.96
N SER A 167 7.73 7.68 24.07
CA SER A 167 8.68 6.82 24.80
C SER A 167 8.03 5.48 25.19
N GLU A 168 6.78 5.51 25.64
CA GLU A 168 6.03 4.30 26.01
C GLU A 168 5.75 3.41 24.80
N GLN A 169 5.44 3.99 23.64
CA GLN A 169 5.24 3.25 22.40
C GLN A 169 6.54 2.60 21.92
N ILE A 170 7.66 3.29 22.06
CA ILE A 170 8.99 2.73 21.73
C ILE A 170 9.31 1.54 22.64
N GLU A 171 9.12 1.69 23.96
CA GLU A 171 9.34 0.59 24.91
C GLU A 171 8.46 -0.64 24.59
N ARG A 172 7.20 -0.41 24.24
CA ARG A 172 6.28 -1.49 23.83
C ARG A 172 6.72 -2.15 22.52
N LEU A 173 7.22 -1.37 21.56
CA LEU A 173 7.74 -1.89 20.29
C LEU A 173 8.98 -2.77 20.53
N GLU A 174 9.90 -2.33 21.38
CA GLU A 174 11.07 -3.13 21.76
C GLU A 174 10.67 -4.40 22.52
N LYS A 175 9.65 -4.33 23.38
CA LYS A 175 9.08 -5.51 24.04
C LYS A 175 8.46 -6.48 23.03
N ALA A 176 7.75 -5.99 22.01
CA ALA A 176 7.15 -6.81 20.96
C ALA A 176 8.20 -7.60 20.17
N LYS A 177 9.38 -7.02 19.89
CA LYS A 177 10.53 -7.68 19.26
C LYS A 177 11.11 -8.84 20.07
N ASN A 178 10.68 -8.99 21.31
CA ASN A 178 11.09 -10.08 22.21
C ASN A 178 9.91 -10.96 22.67
N SER A 179 8.72 -10.75 22.17
CA SER A 179 7.52 -11.48 22.54
C SER A 179 7.12 -12.49 21.47
N GLU A 180 7.32 -13.79 21.72
CA GLU A 180 7.02 -14.87 20.77
C GLU A 180 5.65 -15.52 21.00
N LYS A 181 5.04 -15.32 22.16
CA LYS A 181 3.81 -16.01 22.59
C LYS A 181 2.57 -15.12 22.49
N GLU A 182 2.68 -13.89 22.94
CA GLU A 182 1.57 -12.96 23.01
C GLU A 182 1.93 -11.63 22.33
N PRO A 183 1.02 -11.05 21.54
CA PRO A 183 1.21 -9.72 20.97
C PRO A 183 1.34 -8.66 22.06
N VAL A 184 2.12 -7.64 21.79
CA VAL A 184 2.29 -6.45 22.62
C VAL A 184 1.63 -5.28 21.93
N PHE A 185 0.73 -4.56 22.60
CA PHE A 185 0.11 -3.36 22.06
C PHE A 185 1.09 -2.21 22.04
N ILE A 186 1.43 -1.73 20.86
CA ILE A 186 2.20 -0.49 20.66
C ILE A 186 1.27 0.71 20.82
N VAL A 187 0.10 0.65 20.19
CA VAL A 187 -1.01 1.59 20.37
C VAL A 187 -2.22 0.79 20.84
N ASN A 188 -2.65 1.01 22.07
CA ASN A 188 -3.80 0.32 22.64
C ASN A 188 -5.12 1.03 22.28
N GLU A 189 -6.27 0.38 22.57
CA GLU A 189 -7.59 0.90 22.26
C GLU A 189 -7.87 2.27 22.90
N LYS A 190 -7.43 2.50 24.14
CA LYS A 190 -7.63 3.80 24.82
C LYS A 190 -6.88 4.93 24.10
N GLU A 191 -5.70 4.63 23.59
CA GLU A 191 -4.90 5.59 22.82
C GLU A 191 -5.53 5.85 21.43
N ALA A 192 -6.07 4.81 20.77
CA ALA A 192 -6.80 4.94 19.53
C ALA A 192 -8.06 5.81 19.71
N ILE A 193 -8.89 5.54 20.70
CA ILE A 193 -10.07 6.36 21.04
C ILE A 193 -9.69 7.82 21.34
N LYS A 194 -8.53 8.06 21.95
CA LYS A 194 -8.03 9.43 22.16
C LYS A 194 -7.64 10.12 20.84
N ASN A 195 -7.02 9.37 19.93
CA ASN A 195 -6.66 9.88 18.61
C ASN A 195 -7.90 10.18 17.74
N GLU A 196 -8.95 9.36 17.83
CA GLU A 196 -10.23 9.55 17.12
C GLU A 196 -10.84 10.94 17.36
N LYS A 197 -10.56 11.58 18.49
CA LYS A 197 -11.06 12.93 18.81
C LYS A 197 -10.49 14.02 17.91
N GLY A 198 -9.42 13.75 17.16
CA GLY A 198 -8.86 14.67 16.17
C GLY A 198 -8.34 16.00 16.74
N VAL A 199 -7.95 16.03 18.03
CA VAL A 199 -7.56 17.27 18.73
C VAL A 199 -6.11 17.68 18.49
N LYS A 200 -5.26 16.77 18.02
CA LYS A 200 -3.86 17.07 17.74
C LYS A 200 -3.74 17.72 16.38
N LYS A 201 -3.24 18.96 16.36
CA LYS A 201 -2.94 19.69 15.12
C LYS A 201 -1.51 19.41 14.65
N GLY A 202 -1.29 19.54 13.33
CA GLY A 202 0.02 19.38 12.71
C GLY A 202 0.13 18.11 11.87
N ILE A 203 1.32 17.93 11.32
CA ILE A 203 1.66 16.81 10.43
C ILE A 203 2.80 16.02 11.07
N LYS A 204 2.75 14.71 10.91
CA LYS A 204 3.78 13.77 11.29
C LYS A 204 4.25 13.02 10.04
N ILE A 205 5.54 12.83 9.89
CA ILE A 205 6.14 12.13 8.76
C ILE A 205 6.57 10.75 9.22
N TRP A 206 5.96 9.73 8.65
CA TRP A 206 6.34 8.33 8.81
C TRP A 206 7.30 7.95 7.69
N HIS A 207 8.45 7.38 8.02
CA HIS A 207 9.49 7.04 7.05
C HIS A 207 9.69 5.51 7.02
N TYR A 208 9.41 4.92 5.88
CA TYR A 208 9.53 3.48 5.64
C TYR A 208 10.57 3.18 4.57
N LYS A 209 11.28 2.06 4.74
CA LYS A 209 12.18 1.50 3.75
C LYS A 209 11.82 0.05 3.48
N ALA A 210 11.81 -0.32 2.21
CA ALA A 210 11.58 -1.69 1.75
C ALA A 210 12.56 -2.03 0.65
N GLU A 211 13.23 -3.17 0.77
CA GLU A 211 14.21 -3.62 -0.20
C GLU A 211 13.67 -4.80 -0.99
N ASN A 212 13.98 -4.83 -2.28
CA ASN A 212 13.67 -5.94 -3.18
C ASN A 212 12.18 -6.33 -3.17
N VAL A 213 11.29 -5.36 -3.35
CA VAL A 213 9.84 -5.56 -3.39
C VAL A 213 9.26 -5.12 -4.73
N ARG A 214 8.11 -5.70 -5.11
CA ARG A 214 7.46 -5.39 -6.39
C ARG A 214 6.48 -4.23 -6.33
N ASP A 215 5.98 -3.91 -5.16
CA ASP A 215 4.99 -2.85 -4.96
C ASP A 215 5.10 -2.28 -3.54
N PHE A 216 4.41 -1.20 -3.29
CA PHE A 216 4.32 -0.55 -2.00
C PHE A 216 2.87 -0.19 -1.69
N GLY A 217 2.38 -0.61 -0.53
CA GLY A 217 1.06 -0.25 -0.02
C GLY A 217 1.17 0.33 1.38
N TRP A 218 0.19 1.13 1.78
CA TRP A 218 0.12 1.67 3.12
C TRP A 218 -1.32 1.94 3.56
N ALA A 219 -1.52 2.04 4.86
CA ALA A 219 -2.79 2.39 5.47
C ALA A 219 -2.58 3.41 6.57
N SER A 220 -3.61 4.22 6.84
CA SER A 220 -3.54 5.28 7.84
C SER A 220 -4.89 5.54 8.46
N SER A 221 -4.94 5.67 9.78
CA SER A 221 -6.15 6.05 10.52
C SER A 221 -5.82 6.59 11.91
N ARG A 222 -6.71 7.43 12.44
CA ARG A 222 -6.77 7.75 13.88
C ARG A 222 -7.25 6.57 14.71
N LYS A 223 -8.03 5.68 14.09
CA LYS A 223 -8.71 4.54 14.71
C LYS A 223 -7.79 3.36 15.00
N PHE A 224 -6.57 3.34 14.46
CA PHE A 224 -5.71 2.17 14.55
C PHE A 224 -5.25 1.86 15.97
N ILE A 225 -5.66 0.71 16.46
CA ILE A 225 -4.96 -0.10 17.43
C ILE A 225 -3.83 -0.80 16.68
N TRP A 226 -2.66 -0.90 17.29
CA TRP A 226 -1.50 -1.54 16.71
C TRP A 226 -0.86 -2.46 17.72
N ASP A 227 -0.80 -3.74 17.40
CA ASP A 227 -0.07 -4.73 18.18
C ASP A 227 0.93 -5.51 17.33
N ALA A 228 1.91 -6.14 17.98
CA ALA A 228 2.98 -6.87 17.31
C ALA A 228 3.55 -7.99 18.18
N MET A 229 4.11 -9.01 17.53
CA MET A 229 4.92 -10.05 18.14
C MET A 229 6.01 -10.54 17.19
N ILE A 230 7.09 -11.11 17.74
CA ILE A 230 8.19 -11.63 16.94
C ILE A 230 7.94 -13.08 16.52
N VAL A 231 8.32 -13.40 15.30
CA VAL A 231 8.40 -14.76 14.78
C VAL A 231 9.85 -15.09 14.47
N ARG A 232 10.43 -16.04 15.20
CA ARG A 232 11.79 -16.51 14.95
C ARG A 232 11.79 -17.49 13.79
N GLN A 233 12.67 -17.28 12.84
CA GLN A 233 12.94 -18.17 11.72
C GLN A 233 14.45 -18.44 11.63
N PRO A 234 14.88 -19.56 11.01
CA PRO A 234 16.30 -19.85 10.85
C PRO A 234 17.10 -18.76 10.12
N SER A 235 16.51 -18.14 9.11
CA SER A 235 17.19 -17.12 8.30
C SER A 235 17.16 -15.72 8.91
N LYS A 236 16.03 -15.31 9.49
CA LYS A 236 15.83 -14.00 10.12
C LYS A 236 14.57 -13.96 10.97
N ASP A 237 14.54 -13.05 11.90
CA ASP A 237 13.34 -12.75 12.66
C ASP A 237 12.37 -11.89 11.84
N VAL A 238 11.06 -12.12 12.02
CA VAL A 238 9.99 -11.37 11.38
C VAL A 238 9.08 -10.75 12.42
N LEU A 239 8.85 -9.45 12.37
CA LEU A 239 7.88 -8.79 13.23
C LEU A 239 6.49 -8.89 12.61
N ALA A 240 5.64 -9.75 13.18
CA ALA A 240 4.23 -9.87 12.81
C ALA A 240 3.44 -8.75 13.49
N MET A 241 2.61 -8.03 12.73
CA MET A 241 1.86 -6.87 13.22
C MET A 241 0.43 -6.87 12.72
N SER A 242 -0.47 -6.27 13.51
CA SER A 242 -1.84 -5.97 13.08
C SER A 242 -2.22 -4.53 13.39
N PHE A 243 -2.99 -3.94 12.47
CA PHE A 243 -3.53 -2.59 12.58
C PHE A 243 -5.04 -2.65 12.30
N TYR A 244 -5.85 -2.23 13.26
CA TYR A 244 -7.29 -2.38 13.17
C TYR A 244 -8.02 -1.34 14.04
N PRO A 245 -9.24 -0.95 13.65
CA PRO A 245 -10.09 -0.10 14.49
C PRO A 245 -10.75 -0.92 15.60
N LYS A 246 -11.23 -0.24 16.64
CA LYS A 246 -11.95 -0.89 17.77
C LYS A 246 -13.16 -1.73 17.35
N GLU A 247 -13.76 -1.41 16.20
CA GLU A 247 -14.87 -2.15 15.60
C GLU A 247 -14.47 -3.57 15.17
N GLY A 248 -13.18 -3.84 15.01
CA GLY A 248 -12.65 -5.19 14.80
C GLY A 248 -12.60 -6.06 16.06
N ASN A 249 -12.73 -5.45 17.25
CA ASN A 249 -12.68 -6.17 18.53
C ASN A 249 -13.99 -6.92 18.81
N PRO A 250 -13.93 -8.05 19.55
CA PRO A 250 -12.73 -8.65 20.17
C PRO A 250 -11.92 -9.56 19.21
N LEU A 251 -12.38 -9.78 17.98
CA LEU A 251 -11.80 -10.78 17.07
C LEU A 251 -10.35 -10.45 16.71
N TRP A 252 -10.09 -9.21 16.31
CA TRP A 252 -8.77 -8.78 15.87
C TRP A 252 -7.75 -8.79 17.00
N GLU A 253 -8.13 -8.28 18.17
CA GLU A 253 -7.29 -8.28 19.36
C GLU A 253 -6.87 -9.69 19.79
N GLN A 254 -7.81 -10.64 19.73
CA GLN A 254 -7.57 -12.00 20.20
C GLN A 254 -6.73 -12.83 19.23
N TYR A 255 -6.87 -12.59 17.91
CA TYR A 255 -6.39 -13.55 16.92
C TYR A 255 -5.50 -12.96 15.82
N SER A 256 -5.69 -11.72 15.37
CA SER A 256 -5.09 -11.25 14.11
C SER A 256 -3.58 -11.45 14.06
N THR A 257 -2.81 -10.87 14.95
CA THR A 257 -1.34 -10.99 14.95
C THR A 257 -0.86 -12.42 15.22
N LYS A 258 -1.60 -13.19 16.03
CA LYS A 258 -1.31 -14.62 16.24
C LYS A 258 -1.52 -15.42 14.96
N VAL A 259 -2.53 -15.09 14.17
CA VAL A 259 -2.78 -15.73 12.86
C VAL A 259 -1.67 -15.38 11.87
N VAL A 260 -1.24 -14.13 11.79
CA VAL A 260 -0.07 -13.73 10.98
C VAL A 260 1.15 -14.53 11.38
N ALA A 261 1.47 -14.59 12.68
CA ALA A 261 2.60 -15.36 13.20
C ALA A 261 2.49 -16.85 12.90
N HIS A 262 1.29 -17.42 13.02
CA HIS A 262 1.04 -18.82 12.69
C HIS A 262 1.22 -19.11 11.19
N THR A 263 0.69 -18.22 10.35
CA THR A 263 0.81 -18.30 8.89
C THR A 263 2.29 -18.30 8.45
N LEU A 264 3.10 -17.40 9.01
CA LEU A 264 4.53 -17.35 8.75
C LEU A 264 5.20 -18.70 9.08
N LYS A 265 4.93 -19.26 10.27
CA LYS A 265 5.47 -20.56 10.70
C LYS A 265 5.02 -21.71 9.79
N CYS A 266 3.74 -21.73 9.42
CA CYS A 266 3.21 -22.79 8.56
C CYS A 266 3.79 -22.72 7.14
N TYR A 267 3.81 -21.54 6.52
CA TYR A 267 4.30 -21.40 5.16
C TYR A 267 5.80 -21.64 5.08
N SER A 268 6.58 -21.12 6.03
CA SER A 268 8.02 -21.36 6.09
C SER A 268 8.35 -22.86 6.20
N LYS A 269 7.54 -23.62 6.94
CA LYS A 269 7.71 -25.08 7.07
C LYS A 269 7.56 -25.82 5.74
N TYR A 270 6.64 -25.38 4.87
CA TYR A 270 6.30 -26.12 3.64
C TYR A 270 6.94 -25.52 2.38
N THR A 271 7.54 -24.31 2.48
CA THR A 271 8.19 -23.63 1.36
C THR A 271 9.61 -23.21 1.73
N PHE A 272 9.77 -21.96 2.15
CA PHE A 272 11.04 -21.36 2.59
C PHE A 272 10.72 -20.27 3.63
N ASP A 273 11.73 -19.87 4.39
CA ASP A 273 11.59 -18.79 5.36
C ASP A 273 11.10 -17.51 4.70
N TYR A 274 10.18 -16.82 5.35
CA TYR A 274 9.65 -15.55 4.85
C TYR A 274 10.77 -14.53 4.70
N PRO A 275 11.00 -13.98 3.48
CA PRO A 275 12.25 -13.25 3.19
C PRO A 275 12.28 -11.81 3.72
N TYR A 276 11.16 -11.29 4.21
CA TYR A 276 11.04 -9.89 4.62
C TYR A 276 11.04 -9.73 6.15
N PRO A 277 11.44 -8.54 6.67
CA PRO A 277 11.58 -8.32 8.11
C PRO A 277 10.26 -8.12 8.86
N VAL A 278 9.18 -7.79 8.16
CA VAL A 278 7.86 -7.53 8.75
C VAL A 278 6.76 -8.23 7.97
N ALA A 279 5.66 -8.58 8.65
CA ALA A 279 4.43 -9.06 8.03
C ALA A 279 3.24 -8.41 8.73
N ILE A 280 2.43 -7.68 7.97
CA ILE A 280 1.42 -6.77 8.49
C ILE A 280 0.04 -7.17 7.99
N SER A 281 -0.94 -7.24 8.90
CA SER A 281 -2.36 -7.36 8.59
C SER A 281 -3.07 -6.07 8.95
N VAL A 282 -3.82 -5.50 8.02
CA VAL A 282 -4.61 -4.29 8.21
C VAL A 282 -6.08 -4.62 8.02
N HIS A 283 -6.90 -4.28 9.00
CA HIS A 283 -8.35 -4.44 8.92
C HIS A 283 -8.96 -3.50 7.89
N THR A 284 -9.82 -4.06 7.04
CA THR A 284 -10.61 -3.31 6.05
C THR A 284 -11.97 -3.98 5.83
N LYS A 285 -12.96 -3.25 5.33
CA LYS A 285 -14.24 -3.84 4.91
C LYS A 285 -14.15 -4.37 3.48
N TRP A 286 -14.56 -5.63 3.27
CA TRP A 286 -14.82 -6.24 1.96
C TRP A 286 -13.67 -6.18 0.95
N ILE A 287 -12.44 -6.22 1.43
CA ILE A 287 -11.28 -6.32 0.56
C ILE A 287 -10.36 -7.41 1.13
N GLY A 288 -9.82 -8.23 0.25
CA GLY A 288 -8.70 -9.09 0.53
C GLY A 288 -7.63 -8.78 -0.50
N MET A 289 -6.51 -8.20 -0.08
CA MET A 289 -5.41 -7.88 -0.98
C MET A 289 -4.07 -7.95 -0.28
N GLU A 290 -3.20 -8.74 -0.85
CA GLU A 290 -1.82 -8.91 -0.43
C GLU A 290 -0.87 -8.03 -1.24
N TYR A 291 -0.14 -7.15 -0.55
CA TYR A 291 1.02 -6.42 -1.05
C TYR A 291 2.28 -6.91 -0.33
N PRO A 292 3.49 -6.63 -0.84
CA PRO A 292 4.70 -6.99 -0.13
C PRO A 292 4.66 -6.50 1.32
N MET A 293 4.84 -7.41 2.27
CA MET A 293 4.85 -7.18 3.73
C MET A 293 3.54 -6.67 4.35
N ILE A 294 2.51 -6.33 3.58
CA ILE A 294 1.24 -5.80 4.10
C ILE A 294 0.04 -6.41 3.36
N CYS A 295 -0.91 -6.93 4.12
CA CYS A 295 -2.20 -7.41 3.60
C CYS A 295 -3.33 -6.53 4.12
N PHE A 296 -4.27 -6.23 3.26
CA PHE A 296 -5.57 -5.63 3.61
C PHE A 296 -6.60 -6.76 3.72
N ASN A 297 -7.24 -6.94 4.88
CA ASN A 297 -8.11 -8.07 5.21
C ASN A 297 -9.44 -7.62 5.79
#